data_56e21fd841b5c961ae4c1ccabc99f851
#
_entry.id   56e21fd841b5c961ae4c1ccabc99f851
#
_cell.length_a   1.000
_cell.length_b   1.000
_cell.length_c   1.000
_cell.angle_alpha   90.00
_cell.angle_beta   90.00
_cell.angle_gamma   90.00
#
_symmetry.space_group_name_H-M   'P 1'
#
loop_
_entity.id
_entity.type
_entity.pdbx_description
1 polymer ?
#
loop_
_entity_poly.entity_id
_entity_poly.type
_entity_poly.pdbx_seq_one_letter_code
_entity_poly.pdbx_strand_id
1 'polypeptide(L)'
;LHEGDEVEKGTVLYKSTSYDENMNYGYGLNVPFMYVSAPQTCEDAAVVSTWLAERMTSIEVKTTKIDINDNHYLLNLYGDDNNYKPLPDIGEYTKNGVIAAKRTMFTSQLLNDFTNAALRKINYSSDSVYYSDGNAQIVDINVYCNNDDLVENSFNRQIVKYLNSQTKYNQEIVDTCEEIFKTGYKVSSEIRHLYA
;
A
#
# COMPACT_ATOMS: atom_id res chain seq x y z
N LEU A 1 10.10 24.50 -6.87
CA LEU A 1 10.78 25.50 -6.03
C LEU A 1 11.24 24.80 -4.75
N HIS A 2 12.47 25.10 -4.32
CA HIS A 2 13.07 24.54 -3.13
C HIS A 2 13.34 25.65 -2.10
N GLU A 3 13.53 25.26 -0.87
CA GLU A 3 13.87 26.21 0.21
C GLU A 3 15.19 26.92 -0.12
N GLY A 4 15.14 28.25 -0.14
CA GLY A 4 16.26 29.13 -0.49
C GLY A 4 16.33 29.57 -1.95
N ASP A 5 15.37 29.19 -2.79
CA ASP A 5 15.26 29.74 -4.13
C ASP A 5 14.77 31.20 -4.09
N GLU A 6 15.41 32.07 -4.88
CA GLU A 6 14.95 33.43 -5.06
C GLU A 6 13.79 33.44 -6.08
N VAL A 7 12.70 34.10 -5.71
CA VAL A 7 11.50 34.17 -6.54
C VAL A 7 11.17 35.63 -6.88
N GLU A 8 10.79 35.90 -8.11
CA GLU A 8 10.33 37.20 -8.53
C GLU A 8 8.85 37.42 -8.21
N LYS A 9 8.44 38.69 -8.18
CA LYS A 9 7.02 39.02 -7.98
C LYS A 9 6.18 38.45 -9.13
N GLY A 10 5.20 37.59 -8.80
CA GLY A 10 4.32 36.94 -9.76
C GLY A 10 4.73 35.50 -10.13
N THR A 11 5.84 35.02 -9.61
CA THR A 11 6.21 33.60 -9.77
C THR A 11 5.15 32.69 -9.15
N VAL A 12 4.69 31.72 -9.93
CA VAL A 12 3.74 30.70 -9.43
C VAL A 12 4.49 29.74 -8.52
N LEU A 13 4.18 29.77 -7.23
CA LEU A 13 4.84 28.93 -6.23
C LEU A 13 4.29 27.49 -6.22
N TYR A 14 2.99 27.36 -6.46
CA TYR A 14 2.29 26.07 -6.51
C TYR A 14 1.13 26.15 -7.51
N LYS A 15 0.92 25.07 -8.23
CA LYS A 15 -0.20 24.91 -9.16
C LYS A 15 -0.80 23.52 -8.97
N SER A 16 -2.10 23.46 -8.65
CA SER A 16 -2.85 22.21 -8.64
C SER A 16 -3.09 21.72 -10.06
N THR A 17 -3.20 20.41 -10.25
CA THR A 17 -3.59 19.79 -11.52
C THR A 17 -4.98 20.22 -12.01
N SER A 18 -5.79 20.83 -11.14
CA SER A 18 -7.12 21.37 -11.47
C SER A 18 -7.10 22.73 -12.18
N TYR A 19 -5.91 23.32 -12.41
CA TYR A 19 -5.77 24.58 -13.10
C TYR A 19 -5.02 24.40 -14.42
N ASP A 20 -5.46 25.11 -15.47
CA ASP A 20 -4.77 25.14 -16.75
C ASP A 20 -3.49 26.02 -16.69
N GLU A 21 -2.77 26.14 -17.82
CA GLU A 21 -1.55 26.94 -17.90
C GLU A 21 -1.79 28.44 -17.65
N ASN A 22 -3.02 28.90 -17.85
CA ASN A 22 -3.43 30.29 -17.65
C ASN A 22 -4.02 30.53 -16.25
N MET A 23 -3.91 29.56 -15.33
CA MET A 23 -4.48 29.60 -13.97
C MET A 23 -6.01 29.66 -13.93
N ASN A 24 -6.70 29.21 -14.99
CA ASN A 24 -8.14 29.01 -14.96
C ASN A 24 -8.47 27.66 -14.33
N TYR A 25 -9.49 27.63 -13.50
CA TYR A 25 -9.97 26.40 -12.92
C TYR A 25 -10.64 25.52 -13.99
N GLY A 26 -10.10 24.33 -14.21
CA GLY A 26 -10.50 23.40 -15.27
C GLY A 26 -10.62 21.97 -14.77
N TYR A 27 -11.31 21.77 -13.63
CA TYR A 27 -11.54 20.42 -13.12
C TYR A 27 -12.56 19.67 -13.96
N GLY A 28 -12.22 18.44 -14.34
CA GLY A 28 -13.07 17.59 -15.15
C GLY A 28 -12.76 17.64 -16.65
N LEU A 29 -13.61 16.98 -17.42
CA LEU A 29 -13.48 16.85 -18.87
C LEU A 29 -14.74 17.37 -19.55
N ASN A 30 -14.58 18.21 -20.57
CA ASN A 30 -15.67 18.63 -21.45
C ASN A 30 -15.93 17.53 -22.49
N VAL A 31 -17.10 16.93 -22.43
CA VAL A 31 -17.49 15.86 -23.36
C VAL A 31 -18.87 16.13 -23.94
N PRO A 32 -19.14 15.78 -25.20
CA PRO A 32 -20.47 15.77 -25.74
C PRO A 32 -21.28 14.65 -25.07
N PHE A 33 -22.55 14.92 -24.74
CA PHE A 33 -23.46 13.92 -24.20
C PHE A 33 -24.84 14.02 -24.83
N MET A 34 -25.60 12.92 -24.76
CA MET A 34 -27.01 12.92 -25.16
C MET A 34 -27.84 12.06 -24.21
N TYR A 35 -29.10 12.40 -24.08
CA TYR A 35 -30.07 11.58 -23.38
C TYR A 35 -30.69 10.58 -24.37
N VAL A 36 -30.52 9.30 -24.11
CA VAL A 36 -31.07 8.21 -24.94
C VAL A 36 -31.65 7.12 -24.06
N SER A 37 -32.69 6.47 -24.54
CA SER A 37 -33.13 5.21 -23.95
C SER A 37 -32.27 4.08 -24.55
N ALA A 38 -31.51 3.39 -23.71
CA ALA A 38 -30.65 2.29 -24.12
C ALA A 38 -30.90 1.04 -23.25
N PRO A 39 -30.86 -0.17 -23.85
CA PRO A 39 -31.09 -1.42 -23.11
C PRO A 39 -30.09 -1.66 -21.98
N GLN A 40 -28.89 -1.03 -22.06
CA GLN A 40 -27.81 -1.17 -21.09
C GLN A 40 -27.94 -0.23 -19.90
N THR A 41 -28.86 0.73 -19.93
CA THR A 41 -29.07 1.70 -18.85
C THR A 41 -30.38 1.43 -18.13
N CYS A 42 -30.34 1.52 -16.79
CA CYS A 42 -31.51 1.48 -15.93
C CYS A 42 -31.42 2.67 -14.98
N GLU A 43 -32.47 3.49 -14.98
CA GLU A 43 -32.56 4.71 -14.14
C GLU A 43 -31.37 5.64 -14.32
N ASP A 44 -30.58 5.89 -13.26
CA ASP A 44 -29.48 6.87 -13.22
C ASP A 44 -28.18 6.38 -13.87
N ALA A 45 -28.23 5.30 -14.65
CA ALA A 45 -27.05 4.75 -15.33
C ALA A 45 -26.62 5.57 -16.55
N ALA A 46 -25.32 5.60 -16.81
CA ALA A 46 -24.73 6.20 -18.00
C ALA A 46 -23.82 5.21 -18.73
N VAL A 47 -23.83 5.29 -20.06
CA VAL A 47 -22.85 4.58 -20.91
C VAL A 47 -21.78 5.58 -21.31
N VAL A 48 -20.53 5.29 -20.98
CA VAL A 48 -19.37 6.14 -21.29
C VAL A 48 -18.45 5.43 -22.28
N SER A 49 -17.75 6.21 -23.11
CA SER A 49 -16.72 5.65 -24.00
C SER A 49 -15.50 5.20 -23.19
N THR A 50 -14.77 4.21 -23.71
CA THR A 50 -13.48 3.76 -23.13
C THR A 50 -12.50 4.90 -22.95
N TRP A 51 -12.43 5.80 -23.94
CA TRP A 51 -11.60 7.01 -23.86
C TRP A 51 -11.94 7.90 -22.66
N LEU A 52 -13.22 8.09 -22.36
CA LEU A 52 -13.64 8.87 -21.19
C LEU A 52 -13.36 8.11 -19.89
N ALA A 53 -13.67 6.81 -19.85
CA ALA A 53 -13.43 5.97 -18.68
C ALA A 53 -11.95 5.99 -18.25
N GLU A 54 -11.03 5.86 -19.21
CA GLU A 54 -9.58 5.92 -18.96
C GLU A 54 -9.12 7.27 -18.37
N ARG A 55 -9.78 8.37 -18.75
CA ARG A 55 -9.44 9.71 -18.26
C ARG A 55 -10.11 10.10 -16.96
N MET A 56 -11.18 9.40 -16.61
CA MET A 56 -11.91 9.61 -15.34
C MET A 56 -11.42 8.67 -14.24
N THR A 57 -10.43 7.83 -14.51
CA THR A 57 -9.81 6.99 -13.48
C THR A 57 -8.94 7.83 -12.56
N SER A 58 -8.97 7.51 -11.28
CA SER A 58 -8.08 8.07 -10.26
C SER A 58 -7.29 6.95 -9.59
N ILE A 59 -6.10 7.31 -9.10
CA ILE A 59 -5.29 6.40 -8.27
C ILE A 59 -5.53 6.82 -6.82
N GLU A 60 -5.97 5.87 -6.01
CA GLU A 60 -6.12 6.04 -4.57
C GLU A 60 -5.09 5.18 -3.84
N VAL A 61 -4.45 5.75 -2.83
CA VAL A 61 -3.58 5.00 -1.90
C VAL A 61 -4.32 4.83 -0.59
N LYS A 62 -4.54 3.58 -0.18
CA LYS A 62 -5.26 3.23 1.04
C LYS A 62 -4.36 2.46 1.98
N THR A 63 -4.30 2.89 3.23
CA THR A 63 -3.55 2.19 4.28
C THR A 63 -4.47 1.26 5.04
N THR A 64 -4.11 -0.02 5.12
CA THR A 64 -4.82 -1.03 5.91
C THR A 64 -3.96 -1.44 7.10
N LYS A 65 -4.47 -1.19 8.32
CA LYS A 65 -3.80 -1.60 9.56
C LYS A 65 -4.30 -2.97 9.99
N ILE A 66 -3.35 -3.87 10.30
CA ILE A 66 -3.63 -5.23 10.80
C ILE A 66 -2.97 -5.39 12.16
N ASP A 67 -3.77 -5.36 13.22
CA ASP A 67 -3.27 -5.59 14.58
C ASP A 67 -3.25 -7.09 14.87
N ILE A 68 -2.09 -7.59 15.32
CA ILE A 68 -1.85 -9.01 15.62
C ILE A 68 -1.36 -9.11 17.06
N ASN A 69 -2.09 -9.88 17.86
CA ASN A 69 -1.72 -10.20 19.24
C ASN A 69 -1.11 -11.61 19.30
N ASP A 70 -0.63 -12.03 20.46
CA ASP A 70 0.03 -13.33 20.69
C ASP A 70 -0.82 -14.55 20.27
N ASN A 71 -2.15 -14.41 20.27
CA ASN A 71 -3.09 -15.46 19.89
C ASN A 71 -3.55 -15.36 18.43
N HIS A 72 -2.94 -14.48 17.63
CA HIS A 72 -3.30 -14.30 16.23
C HIS A 72 -2.15 -14.69 15.31
N TYR A 73 -2.52 -15.14 14.10
CA TYR A 73 -1.59 -15.32 12.99
C TYR A 73 -2.29 -15.05 11.68
N LEU A 74 -1.50 -14.77 10.65
CA LEU A 74 -2.01 -14.60 9.29
C LEU A 74 -2.03 -15.95 8.55
N LEU A 75 -3.02 -16.12 7.68
CA LEU A 75 -3.12 -17.30 6.83
C LEU A 75 -2.13 -17.21 5.66
N ASN A 76 -1.73 -18.37 5.15
CA ASN A 76 -0.79 -18.51 4.03
C ASN A 76 -1.47 -18.26 2.67
N LEU A 77 -1.92 -17.03 2.40
CA LEU A 77 -2.72 -16.72 1.21
C LEU A 77 -1.91 -16.56 -0.08
N TYR A 78 -0.65 -16.15 0.04
CA TYR A 78 0.25 -15.84 -1.07
C TYR A 78 1.36 -16.86 -1.24
N GLY A 79 1.52 -17.78 -0.30
CA GLY A 79 2.45 -18.87 -0.38
C GLY A 79 1.90 -20.13 -1.08
N ASP A 80 2.67 -21.18 -1.02
CA ASP A 80 2.36 -22.51 -1.53
C ASP A 80 2.50 -23.58 -0.42
N ASP A 81 2.48 -24.85 -0.81
CA ASP A 81 2.55 -25.95 0.15
C ASP A 81 3.94 -26.07 0.84
N ASN A 82 4.97 -25.48 0.24
CA ASN A 82 6.33 -25.53 0.75
C ASN A 82 6.78 -24.22 1.38
N ASN A 83 6.09 -23.10 1.05
CA ASN A 83 6.49 -21.77 1.46
C ASN A 83 5.33 -21.03 2.13
N TYR A 84 5.57 -20.54 3.34
CA TYR A 84 4.63 -19.71 4.07
C TYR A 84 4.82 -18.24 3.70
N LYS A 85 3.79 -17.64 3.06
CA LYS A 85 3.77 -16.23 2.65
C LYS A 85 2.39 -15.64 2.94
N PRO A 86 2.21 -14.95 4.06
CA PRO A 86 0.88 -14.46 4.48
C PRO A 86 0.45 -13.20 3.75
N LEU A 87 1.39 -12.38 3.27
CA LEU A 87 1.16 -11.11 2.60
C LEU A 87 1.70 -11.16 1.16
N PRO A 88 1.15 -10.37 0.23
CA PRO A 88 1.75 -10.18 -1.08
C PRO A 88 3.07 -9.40 -0.95
N ASP A 89 3.96 -9.52 -1.93
CA ASP A 89 5.16 -8.69 -1.98
C ASP A 89 4.82 -7.27 -2.45
N ILE A 90 5.71 -6.33 -2.16
CA ILE A 90 5.63 -4.98 -2.73
C ILE A 90 5.67 -5.10 -4.26
N GLY A 91 4.72 -4.45 -4.94
CA GLY A 91 4.51 -4.54 -6.38
C GLY A 91 3.55 -5.63 -6.83
N GLU A 92 3.24 -6.63 -6.00
CA GLU A 92 2.22 -7.65 -6.32
C GLU A 92 0.78 -7.10 -6.19
N TYR A 93 -0.12 -7.73 -6.92
CA TYR A 93 -1.56 -7.45 -6.83
C TYR A 93 -2.25 -8.37 -5.83
N THR A 94 -3.27 -7.85 -5.17
CA THR A 94 -4.11 -8.66 -4.26
C THR A 94 -4.87 -9.74 -5.02
N LYS A 95 -4.93 -10.94 -4.44
CA LYS A 95 -5.68 -12.07 -5.02
C LYS A 95 -7.15 -11.98 -4.59
N ASN A 96 -8.06 -11.87 -5.57
CA ASN A 96 -9.51 -11.73 -5.32
C ASN A 96 -9.87 -10.59 -4.36
N GLY A 97 -9.10 -9.51 -4.36
CA GLY A 97 -9.33 -8.39 -3.46
C GLY A 97 -9.02 -8.66 -1.99
N VAL A 98 -8.33 -9.74 -1.64
CA VAL A 98 -7.96 -10.06 -0.25
C VAL A 98 -6.50 -9.67 -0.01
N ILE A 99 -6.26 -8.80 0.97
CA ILE A 99 -4.90 -8.41 1.40
C ILE A 99 -4.33 -9.47 2.34
N ALA A 100 -5.09 -9.84 3.36
CA ALA A 100 -4.69 -10.80 4.38
C ALA A 100 -5.91 -11.42 5.05
N ALA A 101 -5.73 -12.54 5.72
CA ALA A 101 -6.72 -13.10 6.64
C ALA A 101 -6.06 -13.50 7.96
N LYS A 102 -6.67 -13.09 9.06
CA LYS A 102 -6.19 -13.31 10.42
C LYS A 102 -7.07 -14.35 11.12
N ARG A 103 -6.42 -15.30 11.77
CA ARG A 103 -7.09 -16.36 12.58
C ARG A 103 -6.61 -16.30 14.02
N THR A 104 -7.53 -16.54 14.95
CA THR A 104 -7.22 -16.68 16.37
C THR A 104 -6.77 -18.10 16.67
N MET A 105 -5.73 -18.27 17.48
CA MET A 105 -5.24 -19.54 18.01
C MET A 105 -5.18 -19.50 19.54
N PHE A 106 -5.30 -20.66 20.15
CA PHE A 106 -5.16 -20.78 21.61
C PHE A 106 -3.72 -20.58 22.08
N THR A 107 -2.73 -21.01 21.28
CA THR A 107 -1.32 -20.77 21.52
C THR A 107 -0.58 -20.58 20.20
N SER A 108 0.43 -19.70 20.18
CA SER A 108 1.26 -19.44 18.97
C SER A 108 2.10 -20.63 18.52
N GLN A 109 2.35 -21.60 19.41
CA GLN A 109 3.11 -22.83 19.10
C GLN A 109 2.34 -23.77 18.18
N LEU A 110 0.99 -23.77 18.23
CA LEU A 110 0.16 -24.60 17.36
C LEU A 110 0.33 -24.31 15.87
N LEU A 111 0.87 -23.14 15.51
CA LEU A 111 1.12 -22.81 14.11
C LEU A 111 2.12 -23.77 13.45
N ASN A 112 3.07 -24.30 14.21
CA ASN A 112 4.06 -25.26 13.71
C ASN A 112 3.46 -26.65 13.41
N ASP A 113 2.30 -26.95 13.96
CA ASP A 113 1.60 -28.22 13.76
C ASP A 113 0.72 -28.22 12.51
N PHE A 114 0.48 -27.05 11.92
CA PHE A 114 -0.30 -26.95 10.70
C PHE A 114 0.58 -27.02 9.45
N THR A 115 0.09 -27.73 8.45
CA THR A 115 0.70 -27.71 7.12
C THR A 115 0.39 -26.38 6.41
N ASN A 116 1.29 -25.93 5.55
CA ASN A 116 1.05 -24.72 4.74
C ASN A 116 -0.24 -24.81 3.91
N ALA A 117 -0.61 -26.00 3.44
CA ALA A 117 -1.85 -26.25 2.73
C ALA A 117 -3.09 -26.00 3.61
N ALA A 118 -3.08 -26.42 4.88
CA ALA A 118 -4.17 -26.16 5.82
C ALA A 118 -4.32 -24.67 6.15
N LEU A 119 -3.22 -23.93 6.16
CA LEU A 119 -3.19 -22.49 6.43
C LEU A 119 -3.67 -21.63 5.22
N ARG A 120 -3.85 -22.21 4.04
CA ARG A 120 -4.30 -21.47 2.83
C ARG A 120 -5.82 -21.29 2.77
N LYS A 121 -6.58 -22.03 3.55
CA LYS A 121 -8.05 -22.02 3.47
C LYS A 121 -8.63 -21.03 4.47
N ILE A 122 -9.30 -20.00 3.96
CA ILE A 122 -10.04 -19.03 4.77
C ILE A 122 -11.34 -19.68 5.27
N ASN A 123 -11.63 -19.49 6.56
CA ASN A 123 -12.94 -19.77 7.14
C ASN A 123 -13.65 -18.42 7.38
N TYR A 124 -14.51 -18.03 6.45
CA TYR A 124 -15.23 -16.76 6.50
C TYR A 124 -16.14 -16.57 7.71
N SER A 125 -16.42 -17.63 8.47
CA SER A 125 -17.23 -17.55 9.70
C SER A 125 -16.41 -17.19 10.94
N SER A 126 -15.10 -17.45 10.92
CA SER A 126 -14.23 -17.28 12.11
C SER A 126 -13.00 -16.44 11.86
N ASP A 127 -12.54 -16.32 10.62
CA ASP A 127 -11.35 -15.56 10.28
C ASP A 127 -11.71 -14.08 10.00
N SER A 128 -10.84 -13.17 10.44
CA SER A 128 -10.93 -11.77 10.07
C SER A 128 -10.24 -11.55 8.74
N VAL A 129 -11.00 -11.18 7.70
CA VAL A 129 -10.48 -10.98 6.35
C VAL A 129 -10.34 -9.49 6.05
N TYR A 130 -9.19 -9.09 5.54
CA TYR A 130 -8.88 -7.73 5.14
C TYR A 130 -8.92 -7.63 3.63
N TYR A 131 -9.79 -6.75 3.13
CA TYR A 131 -10.03 -6.58 1.71
C TYR A 131 -9.41 -5.30 1.17
N SER A 132 -9.03 -5.34 -0.11
CA SER A 132 -8.75 -4.17 -0.93
C SER A 132 -9.97 -3.82 -1.78
N ASP A 133 -10.03 -2.57 -2.23
CA ASP A 133 -11.02 -2.15 -3.21
C ASP A 133 -10.59 -2.66 -4.61
N GLY A 134 -11.10 -3.81 -5.01
CA GLY A 134 -10.72 -4.49 -6.25
C GLY A 134 -9.31 -5.08 -6.23
N ASN A 135 -8.68 -5.15 -7.41
CA ASN A 135 -7.29 -5.61 -7.55
C ASN A 135 -6.32 -4.46 -7.25
N ALA A 136 -5.97 -4.29 -5.98
CA ALA A 136 -5.02 -3.28 -5.55
C ALA A 136 -3.58 -3.80 -5.64
N GLN A 137 -2.65 -2.93 -6.02
CA GLN A 137 -1.22 -3.22 -5.98
C GLN A 137 -0.66 -2.80 -4.62
N ILE A 138 0.16 -3.65 -4.02
CA ILE A 138 0.84 -3.33 -2.77
C ILE A 138 2.01 -2.39 -3.07
N VAL A 139 1.99 -1.21 -2.48
CA VAL A 139 3.04 -0.20 -2.66
C VAL A 139 4.04 -0.19 -1.52
N ASP A 140 3.60 -0.56 -0.31
CA ASP A 140 4.47 -0.58 0.87
C ASP A 140 3.93 -1.53 1.95
N ILE A 141 4.82 -2.07 2.79
CA ILE A 141 4.50 -2.92 3.95
C ILE A 141 5.40 -2.51 5.11
N ASN A 142 4.81 -1.88 6.11
CA ASN A 142 5.50 -1.51 7.34
C ASN A 142 5.10 -2.46 8.47
N VAL A 143 6.09 -3.02 9.18
CA VAL A 143 5.88 -3.94 10.28
C VAL A 143 6.45 -3.32 11.56
N TYR A 144 5.63 -3.31 12.61
CA TYR A 144 6.01 -2.84 13.94
C TYR A 144 5.81 -3.98 14.93
N CYS A 145 6.82 -4.28 15.73
CA CYS A 145 6.78 -5.32 16.74
C CYS A 145 7.32 -4.78 18.06
N ASN A 146 6.56 -4.98 19.14
CA ASN A 146 6.93 -4.52 20.48
C ASN A 146 7.53 -5.66 21.34
N ASN A 147 7.68 -6.86 20.78
CA ASN A 147 8.14 -8.02 21.52
C ASN A 147 9.49 -8.50 20.98
N ASP A 148 10.51 -8.47 21.81
CA ASP A 148 11.86 -8.95 21.47
C ASP A 148 11.98 -10.48 21.53
N ASP A 149 11.13 -11.14 22.33
CA ASP A 149 11.12 -12.59 22.53
C ASP A 149 9.96 -13.27 21.76
N LEU A 150 10.03 -13.25 20.45
CA LEU A 150 9.03 -13.93 19.61
C LEU A 150 9.19 -15.46 19.66
N VAL A 151 8.09 -16.16 19.93
CA VAL A 151 8.03 -17.64 19.85
C VAL A 151 8.39 -18.08 18.43
N GLU A 152 9.27 -19.07 18.30
CA GLU A 152 9.71 -19.55 16.98
C GLU A 152 8.57 -20.31 16.27
N ASN A 153 8.00 -19.70 15.24
CA ASN A 153 7.02 -20.29 14.33
C ASN A 153 7.15 -19.68 12.93
N SER A 154 6.44 -20.23 11.96
CA SER A 154 6.52 -19.79 10.55
C SER A 154 6.12 -18.33 10.36
N PHE A 155 5.11 -17.85 11.11
CA PHE A 155 4.64 -16.48 11.06
C PHE A 155 5.68 -15.51 11.63
N ASN A 156 6.18 -15.77 12.83
CA ASN A 156 7.17 -14.90 13.49
C ASN A 156 8.49 -14.84 12.72
N ARG A 157 8.90 -15.92 12.07
CA ARG A 157 10.05 -15.90 11.14
C ARG A 157 9.85 -14.93 9.98
N GLN A 158 8.63 -14.83 9.44
CA GLN A 158 8.33 -13.81 8.40
C GLN A 158 8.34 -12.39 8.98
N ILE A 159 7.80 -12.18 10.18
CA ILE A 159 7.87 -10.87 10.85
C ILE A 159 9.32 -10.42 11.05
N VAL A 160 10.17 -11.30 11.59
CA VAL A 160 11.61 -11.02 11.76
C VAL A 160 12.28 -10.70 10.41
N LYS A 161 11.92 -11.42 9.34
CA LYS A 161 12.44 -11.12 8.00
C LYS A 161 12.04 -9.73 7.51
N TYR A 162 10.79 -9.33 7.69
CA TYR A 162 10.33 -7.98 7.33
C TYR A 162 11.04 -6.90 8.16
N LEU A 163 11.14 -7.09 9.47
CA LEU A 163 11.84 -6.16 10.37
C LEU A 163 13.31 -5.99 9.98
N ASN A 164 14.02 -7.10 9.72
CA ASN A 164 15.41 -7.04 9.30
C ASN A 164 15.59 -6.34 7.96
N SER A 165 14.68 -6.59 7.00
CA SER A 165 14.70 -5.92 5.70
C SER A 165 14.45 -4.42 5.84
N GLN A 166 13.50 -4.02 6.67
CA GLN A 166 13.17 -2.62 6.95
C GLN A 166 14.32 -1.91 7.67
N THR A 167 14.93 -2.55 8.68
CA THR A 167 16.09 -2.01 9.39
C THR A 167 17.28 -1.80 8.45
N LYS A 168 17.55 -2.78 7.57
CA LYS A 168 18.62 -2.66 6.57
C LYS A 168 18.36 -1.51 5.61
N TYR A 169 17.14 -1.37 5.10
CA TYR A 169 16.76 -0.28 4.21
C TYR A 169 16.91 1.08 4.88
N ASN A 170 16.44 1.22 6.13
CA ASN A 170 16.59 2.45 6.89
C ASN A 170 18.06 2.80 7.14
N GLN A 171 18.90 1.79 7.44
CA GLN A 171 20.34 2.01 7.62
C GLN A 171 21.01 2.48 6.33
N GLU A 172 20.65 1.91 5.17
CA GLU A 172 21.16 2.34 3.86
C GLU A 172 20.78 3.80 3.55
N ILE A 173 19.56 4.24 3.94
CA ILE A 173 19.14 5.65 3.83
C ILE A 173 20.01 6.54 4.72
N VAL A 174 20.17 6.18 5.99
CA VAL A 174 20.98 6.95 6.94
C VAL A 174 22.41 7.10 6.43
N ASP A 175 23.04 5.99 6.04
CA ASP A 175 24.42 5.99 5.54
C ASP A 175 24.56 6.90 4.30
N THR A 176 23.60 6.81 3.36
CA THR A 176 23.58 7.65 2.16
C THR A 176 23.42 9.13 2.50
N CYS A 177 22.50 9.45 3.42
CA CYS A 177 22.29 10.82 3.88
C CYS A 177 23.53 11.39 4.57
N GLU A 178 24.21 10.59 5.42
CA GLU A 178 25.45 11.00 6.07
C GLU A 178 26.57 11.27 5.06
N GLU A 179 26.70 10.46 4.01
CA GLU A 179 27.66 10.71 2.93
C GLU A 179 27.36 12.04 2.23
N ILE A 180 26.09 12.30 1.89
CA ILE A 180 25.68 13.55 1.25
C ILE A 180 25.99 14.74 2.17
N PHE A 181 25.68 14.67 3.47
CA PHE A 181 25.98 15.75 4.42
C PHE A 181 27.48 16.02 4.54
N LYS A 182 28.33 14.99 4.50
CA LYS A 182 29.81 15.13 4.53
C LYS A 182 30.36 15.86 3.30
N THR A 183 29.67 15.79 2.15
CA THR A 183 30.10 16.51 0.92
C THR A 183 29.85 18.02 0.99
N GLY A 184 29.03 18.51 1.94
CA GLY A 184 28.66 19.91 2.10
C GLY A 184 27.68 20.42 1.04
N TYR A 185 27.10 19.56 0.23
CA TYR A 185 26.03 19.96 -0.70
C TYR A 185 24.74 20.33 0.03
N LYS A 186 23.99 21.27 -0.56
CA LYS A 186 22.67 21.68 -0.09
C LYS A 186 21.70 20.49 -0.27
N VAL A 187 21.11 20.01 0.78
CA VAL A 187 20.21 18.86 0.77
C VAL A 187 18.76 19.35 0.76
N SER A 188 17.92 18.73 -0.07
CA SER A 188 16.49 19.06 -0.13
C SER A 188 15.75 18.76 1.18
N SER A 189 14.60 19.40 1.39
CA SER A 189 13.74 19.15 2.54
C SER A 189 13.29 17.68 2.62
N GLU A 190 13.05 17.05 1.49
CA GLU A 190 12.63 15.65 1.40
C GLU A 190 13.70 14.70 1.94
N ILE A 191 14.97 14.90 1.58
CA ILE A 191 16.09 14.08 2.10
C ILE A 191 16.26 14.31 3.61
N ARG A 192 16.08 15.55 4.10
CA ARG A 192 16.13 15.82 5.54
C ARG A 192 15.00 15.10 6.31
N HIS A 193 13.79 15.04 5.73
CA HIS A 193 12.68 14.30 6.32
C HIS A 193 12.91 12.78 6.34
N LEU A 194 13.62 12.23 5.34
CA LEU A 194 13.96 10.80 5.34
C LEU A 194 15.01 10.45 6.41
N TYR A 195 15.85 11.41 6.78
CA TYR A 195 16.90 11.23 7.81
C TYR A 195 16.37 11.42 9.25
N ALA A 196 15.31 12.20 9.44
CA ALA A 196 14.72 12.51 10.75
C ALA A 196 13.83 11.39 11.28
#